data_efe86e3faf2f10bd4a44207986e8d5ea
#
_entry.id   efe86e3faf2f10bd4a44207986e8d5ea
#
_cell.length_a   1.000
_cell.length_b   1.000
_cell.length_c   1.000
_cell.angle_alpha   90.00
_cell.angle_beta   90.00
_cell.angle_gamma   90.00
#
_symmetry.space_group_name_H-M   'P 1'
#
loop_
_entity.id
_entity.type
_entity.pdbx_description
1 polymer ?
#
loop_
_entity_poly.entity_id
_entity_poly.type
_entity_poly.pdbx_seq_one_letter_code
_entity_poly.pdbx_strand_id
1 'polypeptide(L)'
;MEKEFTKISFREQLKALCFLVDTLRRVLGAARHAFNRHSQKELETISELKDTFTLDIDPFFEQVEAGLERASEAEKADLLKIQRVLTQLELMAHNIFGLIEPIRRKVNQGTILSDRDFFQVNDLFAKQTGFMRALVDIFQQNDPALKAYVLNESRQVRDTCFQDESAHQTGMMDSPGQPGAWSIYINILDSFRDSLEHLILVVKSLD
;
A
#
# COMPACT_ATOMS: atom_id res chain seq x y z
N MET A 1 8.14 20.79 23.62
CA MET A 1 6.89 20.14 24.07
C MET A 1 6.13 19.81 22.79
N GLU A 2 6.24 18.57 22.30
CA GLU A 2 5.42 18.11 21.18
C GLU A 2 3.95 18.18 21.61
N LYS A 3 3.11 18.84 20.81
CA LYS A 3 1.68 18.83 21.03
C LYS A 3 1.21 17.39 20.90
N GLU A 4 0.45 16.92 21.87
CA GLU A 4 -0.18 15.61 21.87
C GLU A 4 -0.98 15.45 20.56
N PHE A 5 -0.75 14.36 19.80
CA PHE A 5 -1.31 14.14 18.45
C PHE A 5 -2.84 14.35 18.40
N THR A 6 -3.54 13.99 19.47
CA THR A 6 -4.99 14.14 19.56
C THR A 6 -5.47 15.57 19.82
N LYS A 7 -4.56 16.50 20.14
CA LYS A 7 -4.88 17.92 20.41
C LYS A 7 -4.58 18.84 19.24
N ILE A 8 -4.10 18.32 18.13
CA ILE A 8 -3.88 19.06 16.90
C ILE A 8 -5.06 18.86 15.94
N SER A 9 -5.21 19.77 14.97
CA SER A 9 -6.29 19.69 13.99
C SER A 9 -6.19 18.40 13.15
N PHE A 10 -7.33 17.93 12.63
CA PHE A 10 -7.38 16.78 11.71
C PHE A 10 -6.33 16.87 10.59
N ARG A 11 -6.17 18.08 10.02
CA ARG A 11 -5.18 18.31 8.96
C ARG A 11 -3.73 18.14 9.44
N GLU A 12 -3.41 18.58 10.65
CA GLU A 12 -2.08 18.39 11.24
C GLU A 12 -1.84 16.92 11.59
N GLN A 13 -2.87 16.21 12.03
CA GLN A 13 -2.83 14.76 12.23
C GLN A 13 -2.49 14.02 10.94
N LEU A 14 -3.17 14.35 9.81
CA LEU A 14 -2.84 13.75 8.51
C LEU A 14 -1.40 14.03 8.08
N LYS A 15 -0.92 15.25 8.26
CA LYS A 15 0.48 15.59 7.97
C LYS A 15 1.46 14.77 8.78
N ALA A 16 1.14 14.50 10.04
CA ALA A 16 1.97 13.66 10.90
C ALA A 16 2.08 12.21 10.40
N LEU A 17 1.11 11.72 9.61
CA LEU A 17 1.13 10.37 9.04
C LEU A 17 1.90 10.27 7.70
N CYS A 18 2.37 11.39 7.13
CA CYS A 18 3.04 11.38 5.83
C CYS A 18 4.27 10.47 5.79
N PHE A 19 5.02 10.36 6.89
CA PHE A 19 6.23 9.53 6.94
C PHE A 19 5.90 8.02 6.88
N LEU A 20 4.73 7.60 7.40
CA LEU A 20 4.24 6.22 7.24
C LEU A 20 4.02 5.88 5.76
N VAL A 21 3.36 6.80 5.03
CA VAL A 21 3.15 6.64 3.58
C VAL A 21 4.49 6.64 2.83
N ASP A 22 5.45 7.46 3.25
CA ASP A 22 6.79 7.47 2.64
C ASP A 22 7.56 6.17 2.91
N THR A 23 7.40 5.58 4.09
CA THR A 23 7.96 4.25 4.41
C THR A 23 7.38 3.19 3.46
N LEU A 24 6.07 3.17 3.20
CA LEU A 24 5.47 2.26 2.22
C LEU A 24 5.99 2.49 0.79
N ARG A 25 6.21 3.74 0.41
CA ARG A 25 6.82 4.09 -0.88
C ARG A 25 8.25 3.52 -0.99
N ARG A 26 9.04 3.56 0.08
CA ARG A 26 10.38 2.95 0.13
C ARG A 26 10.32 1.43 0.02
N VAL A 27 9.36 0.80 0.68
CA VAL A 27 9.09 -0.65 0.56
C VAL A 27 8.80 -1.03 -0.89
N LEU A 28 7.92 -0.30 -1.58
CA LEU A 28 7.62 -0.53 -3.00
C LEU A 28 8.87 -0.39 -3.89
N GLY A 29 9.74 0.59 -3.60
CA GLY A 29 11.01 0.77 -4.29
C GLY A 29 11.95 -0.42 -4.11
N ALA A 30 12.15 -0.88 -2.88
CA ALA A 30 12.98 -2.04 -2.57
C ALA A 30 12.38 -3.34 -3.17
N ALA A 31 11.05 -3.52 -3.09
CA ALA A 31 10.36 -4.67 -3.68
C ALA A 31 10.54 -4.72 -5.20
N ARG A 32 10.41 -3.58 -5.88
CA ARG A 32 10.68 -3.48 -7.33
C ARG A 32 12.13 -3.84 -7.68
N HIS A 33 13.10 -3.38 -6.88
CA HIS A 33 14.51 -3.71 -7.08
C HIS A 33 14.78 -5.20 -6.85
N ALA A 34 14.22 -5.79 -5.77
CA ALA A 34 14.32 -7.23 -5.51
C ALA A 34 13.72 -8.04 -6.66
N PHE A 35 12.53 -7.66 -7.14
CA PHE A 35 11.84 -8.30 -8.26
C PHE A 35 12.65 -8.26 -9.55
N ASN A 36 13.23 -7.09 -9.91
CA ASN A 36 13.94 -6.89 -11.18
C ASN A 36 15.36 -7.49 -11.18
N ARG A 37 16.05 -7.46 -10.04
CA ARG A 37 17.46 -7.82 -9.94
C ARG A 37 17.74 -9.12 -9.17
N HIS A 38 16.71 -9.83 -8.74
CA HIS A 38 16.84 -11.02 -7.88
C HIS A 38 17.68 -10.75 -6.63
N SER A 39 17.49 -9.57 -5.99
CA SER A 39 18.33 -9.10 -4.89
C SER A 39 17.81 -9.58 -3.53
N GLN A 40 18.58 -10.43 -2.83
CA GLN A 40 18.31 -10.83 -1.44
C GLN A 40 18.44 -9.64 -0.47
N LYS A 41 19.43 -8.77 -0.71
CA LYS A 41 19.67 -7.59 0.12
C LYS A 41 18.43 -6.67 0.19
N GLU A 42 17.74 -6.49 -0.93
CA GLU A 42 16.52 -5.68 -0.95
C GLU A 42 15.37 -6.33 -0.18
N LEU A 43 15.30 -7.67 -0.15
CA LEU A 43 14.32 -8.40 0.68
C LEU A 43 14.59 -8.21 2.18
N GLU A 44 15.85 -8.15 2.60
CA GLU A 44 16.24 -7.81 3.98
C GLU A 44 15.82 -6.37 4.31
N THR A 45 16.11 -5.41 3.42
CA THR A 45 15.69 -4.00 3.57
C THR A 45 14.17 -3.87 3.73
N ILE A 46 13.36 -4.66 2.99
CA ILE A 46 11.90 -4.64 3.14
C ILE A 46 11.49 -5.14 4.53
N SER A 47 12.13 -6.19 5.03
CA SER A 47 11.84 -6.73 6.36
C SER A 47 12.13 -5.70 7.46
N GLU A 48 13.25 -4.98 7.38
CA GLU A 48 13.59 -3.88 8.29
C GLU A 48 12.57 -2.74 8.23
N LEU A 49 12.14 -2.36 7.01
CA LEU A 49 11.13 -1.30 6.82
C LEU A 49 9.76 -1.72 7.34
N LYS A 50 9.41 -3.01 7.27
CA LYS A 50 8.18 -3.55 7.86
C LYS A 50 8.18 -3.40 9.37
N ASP A 51 9.27 -3.82 10.02
CA ASP A 51 9.42 -3.71 11.48
C ASP A 51 9.36 -2.23 11.92
N THR A 52 10.04 -1.35 11.18
CA THR A 52 9.99 0.10 11.40
C THR A 52 8.57 0.63 11.27
N PHE A 53 7.84 0.26 10.21
CA PHE A 53 6.46 0.72 10.00
C PHE A 53 5.53 0.31 11.15
N THR A 54 5.64 -0.93 11.64
CA THR A 54 4.83 -1.43 12.76
C THR A 54 5.13 -0.64 14.04
N LEU A 55 6.40 -0.42 14.36
CA LEU A 55 6.80 0.38 15.53
C LEU A 55 6.35 1.84 15.43
N ASP A 56 6.27 2.38 14.22
CA ASP A 56 5.92 3.77 13.98
C ASP A 56 4.39 4.02 13.98
N ILE A 57 3.57 3.04 13.61
CA ILE A 57 2.11 3.20 13.52
C ILE A 57 1.41 2.96 14.87
N ASP A 58 1.90 2.02 15.67
CA ASP A 58 1.27 1.63 16.94
C ASP A 58 1.04 2.82 17.91
N PRO A 59 2.00 3.75 18.11
CA PRO A 59 1.79 4.91 18.98
C PRO A 59 0.63 5.83 18.54
N PHE A 60 0.30 5.88 17.25
CA PHE A 60 -0.85 6.64 16.77
C PHE A 60 -2.17 6.00 17.15
N PHE A 61 -2.28 4.67 17.06
CA PHE A 61 -3.45 3.94 17.53
C PHE A 61 -3.67 4.15 19.03
N GLU A 62 -2.63 3.98 19.85
CA GLU A 62 -2.70 4.20 21.30
C GLU A 62 -3.16 5.62 21.64
N GLN A 63 -2.61 6.64 20.96
CA GLN A 63 -3.00 8.03 21.18
C GLN A 63 -4.44 8.29 20.78
N VAL A 64 -4.91 7.75 19.65
CA VAL A 64 -6.30 7.91 19.19
C VAL A 64 -7.28 7.24 20.16
N GLU A 65 -6.99 6.01 20.63
CA GLU A 65 -7.80 5.33 21.63
C GLU A 65 -7.90 6.14 22.94
N ALA A 66 -6.78 6.56 23.49
CA ALA A 66 -6.75 7.38 24.70
C ALA A 66 -7.45 8.74 24.50
N GLY A 67 -7.40 9.29 23.29
CA GLY A 67 -8.09 10.51 22.90
C GLY A 67 -9.60 10.34 22.88
N LEU A 68 -10.10 9.25 22.30
CA LEU A 68 -11.54 8.94 22.19
C LEU A 68 -12.23 8.81 23.55
N GLU A 69 -11.51 8.29 24.56
CA GLU A 69 -12.04 8.18 25.93
C GLU A 69 -12.32 9.55 26.58
N ARG A 70 -11.59 10.60 26.18
CA ARG A 70 -11.58 11.92 26.82
C ARG A 70 -12.22 13.00 25.97
N ALA A 71 -12.49 12.71 24.71
CA ALA A 71 -12.94 13.68 23.72
C ALA A 71 -14.41 14.07 23.91
N SER A 72 -14.72 15.34 23.62
CA SER A 72 -16.09 15.80 23.41
C SER A 72 -16.69 15.19 22.14
N GLU A 73 -18.00 15.21 21.98
CA GLU A 73 -18.67 14.65 20.78
C GLU A 73 -18.18 15.25 19.45
N ALA A 74 -17.81 16.53 19.45
CA ALA A 74 -17.28 17.19 18.27
C ALA A 74 -15.85 16.68 17.92
N GLU A 75 -14.99 16.49 18.91
CA GLU A 75 -13.62 15.96 18.74
C GLU A 75 -13.62 14.49 18.36
N LYS A 76 -14.57 13.69 18.86
CA LYS A 76 -14.71 12.27 18.51
C LYS A 76 -14.86 12.04 17.02
N ALA A 77 -15.60 12.92 16.31
CA ALA A 77 -15.81 12.77 14.88
C ALA A 77 -14.48 12.79 14.10
N ASP A 78 -13.57 13.70 14.41
CA ASP A 78 -12.27 13.80 13.78
C ASP A 78 -11.34 12.65 14.18
N LEU A 79 -11.36 12.26 15.46
CA LEU A 79 -10.57 11.12 15.93
C LEU A 79 -11.01 9.80 15.28
N LEU A 80 -12.32 9.60 15.09
CA LEU A 80 -12.84 8.42 14.38
C LEU A 80 -12.45 8.43 12.89
N LYS A 81 -12.37 9.61 12.25
CA LYS A 81 -11.83 9.71 10.88
C LYS A 81 -10.36 9.32 10.84
N ILE A 82 -9.55 9.82 11.77
CA ILE A 82 -8.12 9.44 11.87
C ILE A 82 -7.97 7.95 12.14
N GLN A 83 -8.76 7.38 13.03
CA GLN A 83 -8.74 5.94 13.30
C GLN A 83 -9.01 5.12 12.03
N ARG A 84 -9.99 5.54 11.22
CA ARG A 84 -10.26 4.90 9.91
C ARG A 84 -9.07 5.02 8.96
N VAL A 85 -8.46 6.20 8.88
CA VAL A 85 -7.27 6.42 8.04
C VAL A 85 -6.13 5.50 8.49
N LEU A 86 -5.83 5.43 9.78
CA LEU A 86 -4.79 4.56 10.35
C LEU A 86 -5.07 3.08 10.04
N THR A 87 -6.30 2.61 10.28
CA THR A 87 -6.70 1.22 9.97
C THR A 87 -6.51 0.91 8.49
N GLN A 88 -6.92 1.81 7.58
CA GLN A 88 -6.76 1.57 6.16
C GLN A 88 -5.29 1.66 5.71
N LEU A 89 -4.47 2.51 6.34
CA LEU A 89 -3.01 2.54 6.10
C LEU A 89 -2.33 1.25 6.55
N GLU A 90 -2.72 0.71 7.69
CA GLU A 90 -2.20 -0.56 8.22
C GLU A 90 -2.56 -1.74 7.29
N LEU A 91 -3.82 -1.84 6.85
CA LEU A 91 -4.27 -2.87 5.92
C LEU A 91 -3.60 -2.74 4.54
N MET A 92 -3.43 -1.51 4.04
CA MET A 92 -2.68 -1.23 2.83
C MET A 92 -1.22 -1.66 2.98
N ALA A 93 -0.59 -1.38 4.11
CA ALA A 93 0.76 -1.79 4.44
C ALA A 93 0.88 -3.32 4.46
N HIS A 94 -0.07 -4.02 5.10
CA HIS A 94 -0.11 -5.48 5.14
C HIS A 94 -0.07 -6.08 3.73
N ASN A 95 -0.87 -5.55 2.81
CA ASN A 95 -0.90 -6.02 1.43
C ASN A 95 0.37 -5.66 0.64
N ILE A 96 0.95 -4.47 0.85
CA ILE A 96 2.25 -4.11 0.26
C ILE A 96 3.36 -5.04 0.78
N PHE A 97 3.37 -5.39 2.07
CA PHE A 97 4.29 -6.38 2.62
C PHE A 97 4.00 -7.80 2.11
N GLY A 98 2.77 -8.08 1.70
CA GLY A 98 2.39 -9.32 1.01
C GLY A 98 3.19 -9.60 -0.26
N LEU A 99 3.74 -8.56 -0.92
CA LEU A 99 4.65 -8.68 -2.07
C LEU A 99 5.95 -9.41 -1.74
N ILE A 100 6.39 -9.43 -0.47
CA ILE A 100 7.67 -10.01 -0.06
C ILE A 100 7.75 -11.49 -0.42
N GLU A 101 6.72 -12.26 -0.11
CA GLU A 101 6.77 -13.71 -0.26
C GLU A 101 6.81 -14.18 -1.72
N PRO A 102 5.96 -13.70 -2.65
CA PRO A 102 6.08 -14.07 -4.04
C PRO A 102 7.39 -13.58 -4.67
N ILE A 103 7.91 -12.41 -4.28
CA ILE A 103 9.20 -11.92 -4.77
C ILE A 103 10.35 -12.77 -4.21
N ARG A 104 10.31 -13.16 -2.93
CA ARG A 104 11.30 -14.07 -2.32
C ARG A 104 11.34 -15.41 -3.05
N ARG A 105 10.18 -15.99 -3.36
CA ARG A 105 10.10 -17.23 -4.16
C ARG A 105 10.72 -17.04 -5.54
N LYS A 106 10.38 -15.93 -6.23
CA LYS A 106 10.98 -15.58 -7.52
C LYS A 106 12.51 -15.52 -7.46
N VAL A 107 13.05 -14.85 -6.45
CA VAL A 107 14.49 -14.66 -6.24
C VAL A 107 15.17 -16.00 -5.94
N ASN A 108 14.63 -16.78 -4.99
CA ASN A 108 15.24 -18.05 -4.54
C ASN A 108 15.21 -19.14 -5.63
N GLN A 109 14.15 -19.16 -6.44
CA GLN A 109 13.97 -20.16 -7.49
C GLN A 109 14.57 -19.72 -8.84
N GLY A 110 15.07 -18.49 -8.96
CA GLY A 110 15.52 -17.93 -10.23
C GLY A 110 14.40 -17.85 -11.28
N THR A 111 13.15 -17.73 -10.83
CA THR A 111 11.99 -17.79 -11.73
C THR A 111 11.97 -16.60 -12.68
N ILE A 112 11.81 -16.89 -13.97
CA ILE A 112 11.63 -15.88 -15.02
C ILE A 112 10.13 -15.84 -15.39
N LEU A 113 9.54 -14.67 -15.32
CA LEU A 113 8.18 -14.42 -15.82
C LEU A 113 8.22 -14.17 -17.32
N SER A 114 7.05 -14.27 -17.99
CA SER A 114 6.95 -13.81 -19.38
C SER A 114 7.24 -12.30 -19.47
N ASP A 115 7.68 -11.83 -20.64
CA ASP A 115 7.92 -10.39 -20.87
C ASP A 115 6.68 -9.56 -20.54
N ARG A 116 5.50 -10.04 -20.95
CA ARG A 116 4.22 -9.40 -20.66
C ARG A 116 4.02 -9.23 -19.16
N ASP A 117 4.12 -10.30 -18.39
CA ASP A 117 3.87 -10.30 -16.94
C ASP A 117 4.92 -9.45 -16.21
N PHE A 118 6.18 -9.53 -16.65
CA PHE A 118 7.27 -8.71 -16.12
C PHE A 118 7.02 -7.21 -16.31
N PHE A 119 6.63 -6.77 -17.52
CA PHE A 119 6.33 -5.38 -17.77
C PHE A 119 5.11 -4.90 -17.00
N GLN A 120 4.07 -5.74 -16.88
CA GLN A 120 2.86 -5.41 -16.16
C GLN A 120 3.12 -5.23 -14.66
N VAL A 121 3.86 -6.12 -14.02
CA VAL A 121 4.26 -5.96 -12.61
C VAL A 121 5.06 -4.67 -12.40
N ASN A 122 5.97 -4.33 -13.33
CA ASN A 122 6.73 -3.07 -13.25
C ASN A 122 5.86 -1.82 -13.41
N ASP A 123 4.82 -1.87 -14.24
CA ASP A 123 3.83 -0.80 -14.37
C ASP A 123 3.03 -0.61 -13.08
N LEU A 124 2.60 -1.72 -12.45
CA LEU A 124 1.93 -1.69 -11.14
C LEU A 124 2.80 -1.07 -10.05
N PHE A 125 4.09 -1.44 -9.98
CA PHE A 125 5.03 -0.79 -9.06
C PHE A 125 5.14 0.73 -9.31
N ALA A 126 5.20 1.15 -10.57
CA ALA A 126 5.30 2.57 -10.91
C ALA A 126 4.04 3.34 -10.51
N LYS A 127 2.86 2.80 -10.83
CA LYS A 127 1.55 3.39 -10.50
C LYS A 127 1.35 3.48 -8.99
N GLN A 128 1.56 2.37 -8.27
CA GLN A 128 1.40 2.35 -6.81
C GLN A 128 2.36 3.33 -6.12
N THR A 129 3.62 3.41 -6.57
CA THR A 129 4.58 4.40 -6.06
C THR A 129 4.11 5.83 -6.33
N GLY A 130 3.52 6.09 -7.50
CA GLY A 130 2.89 7.37 -7.86
C GLY A 130 1.74 7.72 -6.93
N PHE A 131 0.86 6.76 -6.64
CA PHE A 131 -0.24 6.95 -5.70
C PHE A 131 0.22 7.23 -4.27
N MET A 132 1.30 6.61 -3.80
CA MET A 132 1.87 6.94 -2.49
C MET A 132 2.36 8.38 -2.42
N ARG A 133 2.99 8.90 -3.49
CA ARG A 133 3.37 10.33 -3.56
C ARG A 133 2.14 11.23 -3.52
N ALA A 134 1.15 10.93 -4.37
CA ALA A 134 -0.08 11.69 -4.40
C ALA A 134 -0.82 11.67 -3.05
N LEU A 135 -0.79 10.56 -2.30
CA LEU A 135 -1.38 10.46 -0.98
C LEU A 135 -0.67 11.38 0.03
N VAL A 136 0.66 11.49 -0.01
CA VAL A 136 1.40 12.47 0.80
C VAL A 136 0.95 13.90 0.46
N ASP A 137 0.83 14.24 -0.83
CA ASP A 137 0.37 15.56 -1.26
C ASP A 137 -1.07 15.83 -0.81
N ILE A 138 -1.96 14.83 -0.87
CA ILE A 138 -3.34 14.91 -0.36
C ILE A 138 -3.34 15.18 1.15
N PHE A 139 -2.52 14.46 1.93
CA PHE A 139 -2.42 14.69 3.39
C PHE A 139 -1.91 16.09 3.73
N GLN A 140 -1.02 16.64 2.91
CA GLN A 140 -0.46 17.97 3.11
C GLN A 140 -1.40 19.09 2.67
N GLN A 141 -2.07 18.96 1.52
CA GLN A 141 -2.76 20.05 0.84
C GLN A 141 -4.29 19.90 0.81
N ASN A 142 -4.79 18.65 0.97
CA ASN A 142 -6.22 18.31 0.88
C ASN A 142 -6.86 18.72 -0.47
N ASP A 143 -6.10 18.60 -1.58
CA ASP A 143 -6.56 19.00 -2.91
C ASP A 143 -7.68 18.07 -3.43
N PRO A 144 -8.91 18.57 -3.67
CA PRO A 144 -10.03 17.76 -4.16
C PRO A 144 -9.79 17.18 -5.56
N ALA A 145 -9.07 17.89 -6.44
CA ALA A 145 -8.79 17.41 -7.78
C ALA A 145 -7.83 16.23 -7.74
N LEU A 146 -6.80 16.30 -6.87
CA LEU A 146 -5.86 15.21 -6.67
C LEU A 146 -6.53 13.99 -6.03
N LYS A 147 -7.45 14.18 -5.05
CA LYS A 147 -8.26 13.10 -4.49
C LYS A 147 -9.09 12.41 -5.58
N ALA A 148 -9.80 13.17 -6.40
CA ALA A 148 -10.62 12.63 -7.50
C ALA A 148 -9.78 11.86 -8.52
N TYR A 149 -8.60 12.38 -8.88
CA TYR A 149 -7.63 11.70 -9.74
C TYR A 149 -7.18 10.35 -9.15
N VAL A 150 -6.70 10.34 -7.90
CA VAL A 150 -6.25 9.11 -7.25
C VAL A 150 -7.38 8.10 -7.13
N LEU A 151 -8.60 8.51 -6.77
CA LEU A 151 -9.76 7.63 -6.70
C LEU A 151 -10.12 7.00 -8.05
N ASN A 152 -10.05 7.77 -9.13
CA ASN A 152 -10.37 7.26 -10.46
C ASN A 152 -9.31 6.29 -10.96
N GLU A 153 -8.04 6.72 -10.96
CA GLU A 153 -6.94 5.92 -11.47
C GLU A 153 -6.71 4.63 -10.67
N SER A 154 -6.79 4.71 -9.33
CA SER A 154 -6.61 3.51 -8.49
C SER A 154 -7.71 2.47 -8.72
N ARG A 155 -8.97 2.89 -8.97
CA ARG A 155 -10.05 1.96 -9.35
C ARG A 155 -9.76 1.29 -10.70
N GLN A 156 -9.33 2.05 -11.70
CA GLN A 156 -9.01 1.48 -13.02
C GLN A 156 -7.87 0.47 -12.92
N VAL A 157 -6.81 0.78 -12.16
CA VAL A 157 -5.68 -0.15 -11.98
C VAL A 157 -6.12 -1.40 -11.22
N ARG A 158 -6.92 -1.27 -10.16
CA ARG A 158 -7.48 -2.39 -9.40
C ARG A 158 -8.32 -3.31 -10.30
N ASP A 159 -9.19 -2.73 -11.11
CA ASP A 159 -10.08 -3.47 -12.00
C ASP A 159 -9.28 -4.17 -13.12
N THR A 160 -8.19 -3.56 -13.58
CA THR A 160 -7.24 -4.20 -14.50
C THR A 160 -6.56 -5.41 -13.86
N CYS A 161 -6.09 -5.32 -12.60
CA CYS A 161 -5.52 -6.47 -11.88
C CYS A 161 -6.50 -7.65 -11.85
N PHE A 162 -7.78 -7.38 -11.55
CA PHE A 162 -8.82 -8.43 -11.53
C PHE A 162 -9.06 -9.07 -12.91
N GLN A 163 -9.07 -8.27 -13.98
CA GLN A 163 -9.26 -8.78 -15.36
C GLN A 163 -8.07 -9.65 -15.78
N ASP A 164 -6.84 -9.22 -15.47
CA ASP A 164 -5.64 -9.96 -15.81
C ASP A 164 -5.53 -11.28 -15.03
N GLU A 165 -5.89 -11.29 -13.73
CA GLU A 165 -6.00 -12.49 -12.93
C GLU A 165 -6.96 -13.50 -13.57
N SER A 166 -8.17 -13.03 -13.94
CA SER A 166 -9.21 -13.87 -14.57
C SER A 166 -8.76 -14.40 -15.93
N ALA A 167 -8.08 -13.58 -16.75
CA ALA A 167 -7.57 -13.99 -18.05
C ALA A 167 -6.46 -15.04 -17.92
N HIS A 168 -5.57 -14.88 -16.93
CA HIS A 168 -4.53 -15.87 -16.64
C HIS A 168 -5.09 -17.20 -16.15
N GLN A 169 -6.13 -17.20 -15.30
CA GLN A 169 -6.81 -18.43 -14.86
C GLN A 169 -7.41 -19.19 -16.03
N THR A 170 -8.00 -18.48 -16.99
CA THR A 170 -8.57 -19.09 -18.20
C THR A 170 -7.47 -19.64 -19.12
N GLY A 171 -6.39 -18.89 -19.33
CA GLY A 171 -5.27 -19.30 -20.19
C GLY A 171 -4.48 -20.49 -19.67
N MET A 172 -4.47 -20.75 -18.36
CA MET A 172 -3.86 -21.96 -17.79
C MET A 172 -4.53 -23.26 -18.23
N MET A 173 -5.84 -23.25 -18.49
CA MET A 173 -6.55 -24.41 -18.98
C MET A 173 -6.08 -24.80 -20.39
N ASP A 174 -5.61 -23.83 -21.17
CA ASP A 174 -5.25 -24.02 -22.57
C ASP A 174 -3.73 -24.25 -22.81
N SER A 175 -2.88 -23.82 -21.88
CA SER A 175 -1.44 -23.96 -22.01
C SER A 175 -0.79 -24.00 -20.62
N PRO A 176 -0.42 -25.17 -20.09
CA PRO A 176 0.25 -25.28 -18.82
C PRO A 176 1.69 -24.74 -18.95
N GLY A 177 1.85 -23.43 -18.66
CA GLY A 177 3.14 -22.80 -18.48
C GLY A 177 3.86 -23.31 -17.22
N GLN A 178 4.94 -22.65 -16.80
CA GLN A 178 5.61 -22.99 -15.55
C GLN A 178 4.71 -22.62 -14.35
N PRO A 179 4.14 -23.62 -13.60
CA PRO A 179 3.17 -23.33 -12.52
C PRO A 179 3.73 -22.39 -11.44
N GLY A 180 5.04 -22.42 -11.20
CA GLY A 180 5.70 -21.55 -10.22
C GLY A 180 5.71 -20.08 -10.62
N ALA A 181 5.96 -19.76 -11.89
CA ALA A 181 5.97 -18.39 -12.40
C ALA A 181 4.58 -17.78 -12.30
N TRP A 182 3.56 -18.55 -12.66
CA TRP A 182 2.17 -18.15 -12.60
C TRP A 182 1.71 -17.83 -11.18
N SER A 183 1.98 -18.72 -10.23
CA SER A 183 1.61 -18.49 -8.81
C SER A 183 2.29 -17.24 -8.24
N ILE A 184 3.52 -16.95 -8.63
CA ILE A 184 4.23 -15.74 -8.22
C ILE A 184 3.52 -14.50 -8.79
N TYR A 185 3.20 -14.52 -10.08
CA TYR A 185 2.54 -13.40 -10.76
C TYR A 185 1.18 -13.09 -10.14
N ILE A 186 0.30 -14.09 -9.96
CA ILE A 186 -1.03 -13.89 -9.37
C ILE A 186 -0.94 -13.34 -7.95
N ASN A 187 -0.07 -13.89 -7.09
CA ASN A 187 0.07 -13.38 -5.73
C ASN A 187 0.57 -11.92 -5.70
N ILE A 188 1.34 -11.49 -6.69
CA ILE A 188 1.74 -10.09 -6.84
C ILE A 188 0.54 -9.24 -7.25
N LEU A 189 -0.29 -9.69 -8.21
CA LEU A 189 -1.50 -8.99 -8.62
C LEU A 189 -2.49 -8.82 -7.46
N ASP A 190 -2.73 -9.89 -6.69
CA ASP A 190 -3.58 -9.87 -5.49
C ASP A 190 -3.11 -8.83 -4.48
N SER A 191 -1.82 -8.82 -4.17
CA SER A 191 -1.24 -7.86 -3.23
C SER A 191 -1.43 -6.41 -3.70
N PHE A 192 -1.25 -6.13 -5.00
CA PHE A 192 -1.51 -4.79 -5.56
C PHE A 192 -2.99 -4.45 -5.54
N ARG A 193 -3.87 -5.36 -5.99
CA ARG A 193 -5.32 -5.15 -6.00
C ARG A 193 -5.83 -4.77 -4.61
N ASP A 194 -5.47 -5.57 -3.61
CA ASP A 194 -5.96 -5.38 -2.24
C ASP A 194 -5.36 -4.12 -1.60
N SER A 195 -4.09 -3.79 -1.88
CA SER A 195 -3.51 -2.52 -1.41
C SER A 195 -4.17 -1.30 -2.05
N LEU A 196 -4.59 -1.39 -3.32
CA LEU A 196 -5.33 -0.33 -4.02
C LEU A 196 -6.74 -0.13 -3.44
N GLU A 197 -7.43 -1.19 -3.01
CA GLU A 197 -8.71 -1.09 -2.33
C GLU A 197 -8.57 -0.26 -1.04
N HIS A 198 -7.55 -0.54 -0.23
CA HIS A 198 -7.31 0.21 0.99
C HIS A 198 -6.86 1.66 0.72
N LEU A 199 -6.10 1.92 -0.34
CA LEU A 199 -5.79 3.28 -0.78
C LEU A 199 -7.06 4.08 -1.09
N ILE A 200 -8.00 3.47 -1.84
CA ILE A 200 -9.31 4.06 -2.15
C ILE A 200 -10.07 4.39 -0.86
N LEU A 201 -10.04 3.50 0.12
CA LEU A 201 -10.71 3.69 1.40
C LEU A 201 -10.04 4.78 2.25
N VAL A 202 -8.69 4.88 2.24
CA VAL A 202 -7.98 6.02 2.86
C VAL A 202 -8.49 7.32 2.29
N VAL A 203 -8.45 7.49 0.96
CA VAL A 203 -8.84 8.76 0.32
C VAL A 203 -10.31 9.11 0.58
N LYS A 204 -11.22 8.12 0.57
CA LYS A 204 -12.64 8.32 0.91
C LYS A 204 -12.87 8.72 2.38
N SER A 205 -11.99 8.30 3.29
CA SER A 205 -12.10 8.64 4.71
C SER A 205 -11.72 10.09 5.03
N LEU A 206 -11.19 10.82 4.04
CA LEU A 206 -10.78 12.21 4.20
C LEU A 206 -11.92 13.22 3.98
N ASP A 207 -13.06 12.77 3.50
CA ASP A 207 -14.28 13.57 3.33
C ASP A 207 -15.22 13.31 4.52
#